data_646bbb437f0a0839199bde22c34fa63b
#
_entry.id   646bbb437f0a0839199bde22c34fa63b
#
_cell.length_a   1.000
_cell.length_b   1.000
_cell.length_c   1.000
_cell.angle_alpha   90.00
_cell.angle_beta   90.00
_cell.angle_gamma   90.00
#
_symmetry.space_group_name_H-M   'P 1'
#
loop_
_entity.id
_entity.type
_entity.pdbx_description
1 polymer ?
#
loop_
_entity_poly.entity_id
_entity_poly.type
_entity_poly.pdbx_seq_one_letter_code
_entity_poly.pdbx_strand_id
1 'polypeptide(L)'
;GFITTIIYYIVHTQTMNSQEAIPYAKKFARLLKAYNVDTVFGLVGIPIVTFANDLIDEGIHFISCRNEQAASYAASAYGYLNNKPSVLLVVGGPGLIHALAGVYNSMNNKWPLVIIAGSNDNGEHQYQGTFQELDQISLLGEYVKFKGKLNHHNMDFVTYNAFNYAIQSPQGVSYIDFPGDLIESGVKVNSTISPQIRPPQPIKSCPNPQIVDQVAQLITDGVDTKSQNILIVIGKGCVHHADSIKTFINKYN
;
A
#
# COMPACT_ATOMS: atom_id res chain seq x y z
N GLY A 1 0.77 48.05 22.37
CA GLY A 1 -0.12 47.07 21.73
C GLY A 1 0.32 46.72 20.31
N PHE A 2 0.55 47.74 19.46
CA PHE A 2 0.86 47.49 18.02
C PHE A 2 2.27 46.95 17.78
N ILE A 3 3.27 47.41 18.50
CA ILE A 3 4.67 46.99 18.34
C ILE A 3 4.84 45.54 18.84
N THR A 4 4.17 45.18 19.95
CA THR A 4 4.25 43.81 20.49
C THR A 4 3.59 42.79 19.56
N THR A 5 2.54 43.15 18.86
CA THR A 5 1.85 42.28 17.88
C THR A 5 2.69 42.10 16.61
N ILE A 6 3.37 43.15 16.15
CA ILE A 6 4.26 43.07 14.98
C ILE A 6 5.50 42.23 15.30
N ILE A 7 6.11 42.38 16.48
CA ILE A 7 7.24 41.54 16.90
C ILE A 7 6.82 40.11 17.07
N TYR A 8 5.63 39.83 17.62
CA TYR A 8 5.10 38.46 17.71
C TYR A 8 4.86 37.85 16.32
N TYR A 9 4.36 38.63 15.37
CA TYR A 9 4.18 38.16 13.98
C TYR A 9 5.51 37.95 13.24
N ILE A 10 6.49 38.84 13.43
CA ILE A 10 7.84 38.70 12.83
C ILE A 10 8.61 37.54 13.47
N VAL A 11 8.54 37.36 14.78
CA VAL A 11 9.19 36.23 15.46
C VAL A 11 8.50 34.91 15.11
N HIS A 12 7.16 34.87 14.96
CA HIS A 12 6.45 33.66 14.51
C HIS A 12 6.63 33.36 13.02
N THR A 13 6.85 34.37 12.17
CA THR A 13 7.17 34.15 10.76
C THR A 13 8.66 33.81 10.55
N GLN A 14 9.55 34.21 11.44
CA GLN A 14 10.97 33.79 11.39
C GLN A 14 11.25 32.42 12.02
N THR A 15 10.34 31.90 12.84
CA THR A 15 10.34 30.49 13.29
C THR A 15 9.56 29.55 12.35
N MET A 16 9.09 30.02 11.20
CA MET A 16 8.79 29.14 10.09
C MET A 16 10.13 28.58 9.59
N ASN A 17 10.55 27.51 10.27
CA ASN A 17 11.71 26.68 9.97
C ASN A 17 12.12 26.79 8.52
N SER A 18 13.41 27.04 8.27
CA SER A 18 14.03 26.60 7.03
C SER A 18 13.79 25.10 6.91
N GLN A 19 12.70 24.74 6.25
CA GLN A 19 12.33 23.33 6.10
C GLN A 19 13.48 22.67 5.38
N GLU A 20 14.15 21.77 6.06
CA GLU A 20 15.28 21.04 5.50
C GLU A 20 14.84 20.39 4.19
N ALA A 21 15.53 20.75 3.12
CA ALA A 21 15.27 20.17 1.81
C ALA A 21 16.02 18.84 1.70
N ILE A 22 15.30 17.77 1.49
CA ILE A 22 15.84 16.42 1.35
C ILE A 22 15.58 15.84 -0.05
N PRO A 23 16.35 14.81 -0.47
CA PRO A 23 16.07 14.11 -1.72
C PRO A 23 14.63 13.61 -1.78
N TYR A 24 14.04 13.60 -2.98
CA TYR A 24 12.68 13.12 -3.22
C TYR A 24 12.49 11.68 -2.74
N ALA A 25 13.43 10.78 -3.07
CA ALA A 25 13.42 9.39 -2.66
C ALA A 25 13.40 9.25 -1.13
N LYS A 26 14.22 10.03 -0.42
CA LYS A 26 14.25 10.04 1.05
C LYS A 26 12.91 10.50 1.66
N LYS A 27 12.28 11.53 1.07
CA LYS A 27 10.93 11.92 1.50
C LYS A 27 9.93 10.81 1.28
N PHE A 28 10.02 10.10 0.17
CA PHE A 28 9.13 8.97 -0.11
C PHE A 28 9.33 7.84 0.91
N ALA A 29 10.57 7.54 1.30
CA ALA A 29 10.85 6.58 2.38
C ALA A 29 10.21 7.00 3.72
N ARG A 30 10.33 8.27 4.10
CA ARG A 30 9.64 8.84 5.28
C ARG A 30 8.13 8.71 5.19
N LEU A 31 7.57 8.95 4.02
CA LEU A 31 6.13 8.80 3.79
C LEU A 31 5.68 7.35 3.98
N LEU A 32 6.42 6.38 3.45
CA LEU A 32 6.14 4.95 3.66
C LEU A 32 6.22 4.58 5.14
N LYS A 33 7.19 5.12 5.88
CA LYS A 33 7.27 4.95 7.34
C LYS A 33 6.04 5.50 8.05
N ALA A 34 5.56 6.68 7.64
CA ALA A 34 4.34 7.28 8.18
C ALA A 34 3.07 6.46 7.86
N TYR A 35 3.12 5.64 6.80
CA TYR A 35 2.08 4.66 6.45
C TYR A 35 2.22 3.32 7.21
N ASN A 36 3.07 3.25 8.24
CA ASN A 36 3.36 2.06 9.04
C ASN A 36 3.98 0.91 8.23
N VAL A 37 4.72 1.24 7.17
CA VAL A 37 5.58 0.26 6.51
C VAL A 37 6.79 0.02 7.40
N ASP A 38 6.94 -1.20 7.86
CA ASP A 38 8.05 -1.65 8.71
C ASP A 38 9.03 -2.56 7.97
N THR A 39 8.55 -3.20 6.90
CA THR A 39 9.31 -4.19 6.14
C THR A 39 9.01 -4.05 4.65
N VAL A 40 10.05 -4.06 3.84
CA VAL A 40 10.02 -4.07 2.38
C VAL A 40 10.77 -5.30 1.88
N PHE A 41 10.16 -6.06 0.99
CA PHE A 41 10.80 -7.19 0.31
C PHE A 41 11.21 -6.75 -1.08
N GLY A 42 12.35 -7.23 -1.57
CA GLY A 42 12.73 -6.85 -2.93
C GLY A 42 14.08 -7.40 -3.40
N LEU A 43 14.43 -6.98 -4.58
CA LEU A 43 15.74 -7.17 -5.18
C LEU A 43 16.18 -5.84 -5.79
N VAL A 44 17.31 -5.31 -5.32
CA VAL A 44 17.82 -4.02 -5.74
C VAL A 44 18.59 -4.09 -7.05
N GLY A 45 18.60 -2.98 -7.75
CA GLY A 45 19.36 -2.71 -8.95
C GLY A 45 19.22 -1.22 -9.29
N ILE A 46 19.76 -0.79 -10.41
CA ILE A 46 19.62 0.59 -10.88
C ILE A 46 18.17 0.83 -11.36
N PRO A 47 17.50 1.95 -10.98
CA PRO A 47 17.99 3.03 -10.12
C PRO A 47 17.62 2.87 -8.64
N ILE A 48 16.89 1.83 -8.24
CA ILE A 48 16.21 1.71 -6.93
C ILE A 48 17.14 1.42 -5.73
N VAL A 49 18.43 1.16 -5.97
CA VAL A 49 19.39 0.86 -4.88
C VAL A 49 19.51 2.03 -3.90
N THR A 50 19.51 3.26 -4.39
CA THR A 50 19.57 4.47 -3.55
C THR A 50 18.32 4.56 -2.66
N PHE A 51 17.15 4.31 -3.23
CA PHE A 51 15.89 4.30 -2.48
C PHE A 51 15.85 3.20 -1.42
N ALA A 52 16.40 2.02 -1.70
CA ALA A 52 16.49 0.95 -0.69
C ALA A 52 17.35 1.37 0.51
N ASN A 53 18.44 2.11 0.29
CA ASN A 53 19.23 2.70 1.37
C ASN A 53 18.43 3.75 2.16
N ASP A 54 17.69 4.62 1.49
CA ASP A 54 16.81 5.59 2.15
C ASP A 54 15.75 4.91 3.03
N LEU A 55 15.19 3.76 2.61
CA LEU A 55 14.28 2.97 3.43
C LEU A 55 14.94 2.46 4.71
N ILE A 56 16.16 1.94 4.60
CA ILE A 56 16.94 1.45 5.75
C ILE A 56 17.27 2.60 6.71
N ASP A 57 17.70 3.75 6.19
CA ASP A 57 18.01 4.95 6.98
C ASP A 57 16.80 5.46 7.76
N GLU A 58 15.60 5.35 7.21
CA GLU A 58 14.35 5.70 7.89
C GLU A 58 13.83 4.57 8.81
N GLY A 59 14.63 3.51 9.02
CA GLY A 59 14.32 2.40 9.94
C GLY A 59 13.25 1.45 9.43
N ILE A 60 13.18 1.25 8.12
CA ILE A 60 12.38 0.20 7.48
C ILE A 60 13.29 -0.99 7.19
N HIS A 61 12.89 -2.18 7.58
CA HIS A 61 13.65 -3.39 7.28
C HIS A 61 13.55 -3.73 5.79
N PHE A 62 14.68 -3.76 5.11
CA PHE A 62 14.75 -4.22 3.73
C PHE A 62 15.19 -5.69 3.69
N ILE A 63 14.31 -6.58 3.26
CA ILE A 63 14.59 -8.00 3.08
C ILE A 63 14.95 -8.25 1.63
N SER A 64 16.26 -8.33 1.37
CA SER A 64 16.80 -8.63 0.05
C SER A 64 16.59 -10.10 -0.30
N CYS A 65 15.91 -10.33 -1.41
CA CYS A 65 15.76 -11.65 -2.01
C CYS A 65 16.74 -11.82 -3.17
N ARG A 66 16.95 -13.06 -3.62
CA ARG A 66 17.80 -13.35 -4.78
C ARG A 66 17.02 -13.52 -6.08
N ASN A 67 15.70 -13.34 -5.99
CA ASN A 67 14.78 -13.46 -7.10
C ASN A 67 13.52 -12.67 -6.80
N GLU A 68 13.01 -11.92 -7.76
CA GLU A 68 11.84 -11.04 -7.59
C GLU A 68 10.55 -11.84 -7.41
N GLN A 69 10.45 -13.01 -8.00
CA GLN A 69 9.33 -13.91 -7.79
C GLN A 69 9.26 -14.34 -6.32
N ALA A 70 10.39 -14.75 -5.73
CA ALA A 70 10.45 -15.09 -4.32
C ALA A 70 10.10 -13.89 -3.42
N ALA A 71 10.61 -12.70 -3.75
CA ALA A 71 10.30 -11.45 -3.05
C ALA A 71 8.80 -11.14 -3.10
N SER A 72 8.17 -11.29 -4.27
CA SER A 72 6.75 -10.99 -4.47
C SER A 72 5.84 -11.96 -3.69
N TYR A 73 6.17 -13.25 -3.64
CA TYR A 73 5.45 -14.21 -2.79
C TYR A 73 5.64 -13.91 -1.31
N ALA A 74 6.86 -13.58 -0.87
CA ALA A 74 7.14 -13.23 0.52
C ALA A 74 6.36 -11.98 0.95
N ALA A 75 6.40 -10.91 0.14
CA ALA A 75 5.63 -9.69 0.39
C ALA A 75 4.12 -9.99 0.44
N SER A 76 3.61 -10.78 -0.51
CA SER A 76 2.21 -11.19 -0.58
C SER A 76 1.76 -11.90 0.71
N ALA A 77 2.53 -12.89 1.15
CA ALA A 77 2.24 -13.63 2.39
C ALA A 77 2.33 -12.74 3.63
N TYR A 78 3.32 -11.84 3.68
CA TYR A 78 3.47 -10.88 4.78
C TYR A 78 2.25 -9.96 4.91
N GLY A 79 1.74 -9.44 3.80
CA GLY A 79 0.54 -8.59 3.77
C GLY A 79 -0.69 -9.34 4.29
N TYR A 80 -0.87 -10.57 3.87
CA TYR A 80 -1.97 -11.43 4.34
C TYR A 80 -1.90 -11.72 5.82
N LEU A 81 -0.73 -12.17 6.33
CA LEU A 81 -0.56 -12.54 7.73
C LEU A 81 -0.72 -11.37 8.69
N ASN A 82 -0.31 -10.17 8.28
CA ASN A 82 -0.41 -8.96 9.09
C ASN A 82 -1.68 -8.14 8.82
N ASN A 83 -2.51 -8.56 7.87
CA ASN A 83 -3.72 -7.85 7.46
C ASN A 83 -3.47 -6.34 7.18
N LYS A 84 -2.36 -6.04 6.54
CA LYS A 84 -1.97 -4.68 6.13
C LYS A 84 -1.25 -4.72 4.79
N PRO A 85 -1.29 -3.64 3.98
CA PRO A 85 -0.52 -3.62 2.74
C PRO A 85 0.97 -3.83 3.01
N SER A 86 1.55 -4.86 2.41
CA SER A 86 2.99 -5.08 2.34
C SER A 86 3.59 -4.32 1.17
N VAL A 87 4.90 -4.14 1.16
CA VAL A 87 5.59 -3.46 0.07
C VAL A 87 6.61 -4.38 -0.59
N LEU A 88 6.54 -4.43 -1.92
CA LEU A 88 7.52 -5.07 -2.79
C LEU A 88 8.27 -3.97 -3.55
N LEU A 89 9.60 -4.00 -3.52
CA LEU A 89 10.47 -3.09 -4.27
C LEU A 89 11.29 -3.88 -5.29
N VAL A 90 11.15 -3.56 -6.57
CA VAL A 90 11.86 -4.22 -7.67
C VAL A 90 12.36 -3.19 -8.70
N VAL A 91 13.36 -3.56 -9.48
CA VAL A 91 13.74 -2.78 -10.66
C VAL A 91 12.66 -2.83 -11.72
N GLY A 92 12.68 -1.88 -12.64
CA GLY A 92 11.78 -1.86 -13.78
C GLY A 92 12.07 -2.98 -14.79
N GLY A 93 11.24 -3.05 -15.82
CA GLY A 93 11.40 -4.01 -16.90
C GLY A 93 11.44 -5.44 -16.40
N PRO A 94 12.58 -6.14 -16.54
CA PRO A 94 12.68 -7.55 -16.18
C PRO A 94 12.39 -7.85 -14.71
N GLY A 95 12.74 -6.96 -13.78
CA GLY A 95 12.46 -7.18 -12.35
C GLY A 95 10.98 -7.19 -12.05
N LEU A 96 10.21 -6.26 -12.62
CA LEU A 96 8.76 -6.25 -12.49
C LEU A 96 8.14 -7.49 -13.14
N ILE A 97 8.61 -7.87 -14.34
CA ILE A 97 8.12 -9.07 -15.06
C ILE A 97 8.32 -10.33 -14.21
N HIS A 98 9.51 -10.50 -13.61
CA HIS A 98 9.78 -11.63 -12.73
C HIS A 98 8.88 -11.66 -11.49
N ALA A 99 8.47 -10.50 -10.99
CA ALA A 99 7.60 -10.41 -9.81
C ALA A 99 6.13 -10.79 -10.10
N LEU A 100 5.70 -10.83 -11.36
CA LEU A 100 4.28 -10.97 -11.73
C LEU A 100 3.61 -12.24 -11.19
N ALA A 101 4.35 -13.32 -10.98
CA ALA A 101 3.77 -14.55 -10.43
C ALA A 101 3.20 -14.35 -9.02
N GLY A 102 3.95 -13.70 -8.12
CA GLY A 102 3.46 -13.36 -6.79
C GLY A 102 2.41 -12.23 -6.80
N VAL A 103 2.51 -11.31 -7.75
CA VAL A 103 1.50 -10.27 -7.98
C VAL A 103 0.15 -10.91 -8.32
N TYR A 104 0.13 -11.81 -9.29
CA TYR A 104 -1.08 -12.55 -9.67
C TYR A 104 -1.64 -13.36 -8.49
N ASN A 105 -0.77 -14.07 -7.76
CA ASN A 105 -1.16 -14.79 -6.56
C ASN A 105 -1.84 -13.87 -5.53
N SER A 106 -1.27 -12.68 -5.29
CA SER A 106 -1.82 -11.69 -4.36
C SER A 106 -3.20 -11.20 -4.82
N MET A 107 -3.36 -10.86 -6.10
CA MET A 107 -4.63 -10.42 -6.68
C MET A 107 -5.71 -11.49 -6.59
N ASN A 108 -5.38 -12.72 -6.98
CA ASN A 108 -6.32 -13.84 -6.97
C ASN A 108 -6.76 -14.20 -5.55
N ASN A 109 -5.83 -14.12 -4.59
CA ASN A 109 -6.09 -14.39 -3.19
C ASN A 109 -6.67 -13.22 -2.41
N LYS A 110 -6.78 -12.03 -3.00
CA LYS A 110 -7.22 -10.80 -2.33
C LYS A 110 -6.32 -10.46 -1.13
N TRP A 111 -5.01 -10.55 -1.33
CA TRP A 111 -4.01 -10.19 -0.34
C TRP A 111 -3.47 -8.79 -0.60
N PRO A 112 -3.30 -7.95 0.43
CA PRO A 112 -2.94 -6.55 0.22
C PRO A 112 -1.44 -6.40 -0.06
N LEU A 113 -1.10 -5.86 -1.23
CA LEU A 113 0.28 -5.66 -1.67
C LEU A 113 0.39 -4.33 -2.41
N VAL A 114 1.41 -3.54 -2.10
CA VAL A 114 1.84 -2.37 -2.87
C VAL A 114 3.16 -2.69 -3.54
N ILE A 115 3.20 -2.63 -4.86
CA ILE A 115 4.41 -2.80 -5.65
C ILE A 115 4.98 -1.42 -5.93
N ILE A 116 6.28 -1.24 -5.71
CA ILE A 116 7.06 -0.09 -6.15
C ILE A 116 8.11 -0.61 -7.12
N ALA A 117 8.06 -0.17 -8.36
CA ALA A 117 9.09 -0.53 -9.34
C ALA A 117 9.76 0.71 -9.89
N GLY A 118 11.08 0.65 -10.05
CA GLY A 118 11.82 1.65 -10.80
C GLY A 118 11.31 1.74 -12.25
N SER A 119 11.41 2.91 -12.85
CA SER A 119 11.06 3.10 -14.26
C SER A 119 11.92 4.16 -14.91
N ASN A 120 11.75 4.34 -16.21
CA ASN A 120 12.40 5.37 -16.99
C ASN A 120 12.02 6.77 -16.49
N ASP A 121 12.89 7.73 -16.74
CA ASP A 121 12.73 9.12 -16.34
C ASP A 121 11.41 9.72 -16.84
N ASN A 122 10.89 10.68 -16.07
CA ASN A 122 9.74 11.45 -16.52
C ASN A 122 10.12 12.28 -17.76
N GLY A 123 9.28 12.23 -18.78
CA GLY A 123 9.50 12.96 -20.03
C GLY A 123 10.24 12.17 -21.11
N GLU A 124 10.79 11.02 -20.82
CA GLU A 124 11.26 10.12 -21.86
C GLU A 124 10.07 9.54 -22.63
N HIS A 125 10.18 9.57 -23.96
CA HIS A 125 9.20 8.94 -24.82
C HIS A 125 9.42 7.43 -24.87
N GLN A 126 8.36 6.66 -24.98
CA GLN A 126 8.45 5.20 -25.14
C GLN A 126 9.19 4.85 -26.45
N TYR A 127 9.84 3.69 -26.43
CA TYR A 127 10.57 3.13 -27.60
C TYR A 127 11.85 3.88 -27.99
N GLN A 128 12.50 4.55 -27.06
CA GLN A 128 13.80 5.18 -27.29
C GLN A 128 15.00 4.28 -27.00
N GLY A 129 14.75 3.06 -26.46
CA GLY A 129 15.80 2.10 -26.14
C GLY A 129 16.56 2.46 -24.87
N THR A 130 15.92 3.12 -23.92
CA THR A 130 16.48 3.41 -22.60
C THR A 130 16.64 2.16 -21.75
N PHE A 131 17.45 2.22 -20.70
CA PHE A 131 17.75 1.05 -19.87
C PHE A 131 16.50 0.47 -19.21
N GLN A 132 16.22 -0.81 -19.46
CA GLN A 132 15.05 -1.55 -18.93
C GLN A 132 13.70 -0.91 -19.26
N GLU A 133 13.62 -0.25 -20.40
CA GLU A 133 12.40 0.40 -20.85
C GLU A 133 11.23 -0.58 -20.96
N LEU A 134 10.13 -0.22 -20.33
CA LEU A 134 8.89 -0.98 -20.39
C LEU A 134 7.71 -0.06 -20.03
N ASP A 135 6.62 -0.15 -20.77
CA ASP A 135 5.35 0.46 -20.35
C ASP A 135 4.72 -0.42 -19.25
N GLN A 136 5.18 -0.21 -18.02
CA GLN A 136 4.79 -0.98 -16.85
C GLN A 136 3.32 -0.72 -16.46
N ILE A 137 2.85 0.49 -16.70
CA ILE A 137 1.45 0.88 -16.45
C ILE A 137 0.48 0.08 -17.33
N SER A 138 0.78 -0.04 -18.60
CA SER A 138 -0.03 -0.83 -19.54
C SER A 138 0.14 -2.34 -19.30
N LEU A 139 1.35 -2.81 -19.02
CA LEU A 139 1.64 -4.20 -18.72
C LEU A 139 0.78 -4.73 -17.57
N LEU A 140 0.66 -3.98 -16.50
CA LEU A 140 -0.09 -4.39 -15.31
C LEU A 140 -1.60 -4.42 -15.56
N GLY A 141 -2.11 -3.66 -16.53
CA GLY A 141 -3.50 -3.72 -16.97
C GLY A 141 -4.50 -3.83 -15.82
N GLU A 142 -5.27 -4.91 -15.82
CA GLU A 142 -6.27 -5.24 -14.80
C GLU A 142 -5.74 -6.10 -13.65
N TYR A 143 -4.44 -6.45 -13.65
CA TYR A 143 -3.82 -7.22 -12.57
C TYR A 143 -3.68 -6.46 -11.26
N VAL A 144 -3.92 -5.16 -11.26
CA VAL A 144 -3.82 -4.30 -10.08
C VAL A 144 -5.06 -3.41 -9.93
N LYS A 145 -5.43 -3.10 -8.69
CA LYS A 145 -6.59 -2.25 -8.38
C LYS A 145 -6.33 -0.78 -8.59
N PHE A 146 -5.08 -0.36 -8.45
CA PHE A 146 -4.61 1.00 -8.66
C PHE A 146 -3.21 0.97 -9.24
N LYS A 147 -2.92 1.90 -10.11
CA LYS A 147 -1.59 2.15 -10.66
C LYS A 147 -1.37 3.65 -10.83
N GLY A 148 -0.20 4.13 -10.41
CA GLY A 148 0.16 5.54 -10.53
C GLY A 148 1.64 5.73 -10.73
N LYS A 149 2.01 6.61 -11.65
CA LYS A 149 3.39 7.06 -11.85
C LYS A 149 3.67 8.29 -11.00
N LEU A 150 4.78 8.27 -10.25
CA LEU A 150 5.22 9.41 -9.45
C LEU A 150 5.73 10.55 -10.34
N ASN A 151 5.50 11.76 -9.89
CA ASN A 151 6.09 12.98 -10.41
C ASN A 151 6.35 13.97 -9.26
N HIS A 152 6.89 15.14 -9.57
CA HIS A 152 7.25 16.14 -8.55
C HIS A 152 6.12 16.61 -7.63
N HIS A 153 4.84 16.39 -7.98
CA HIS A 153 3.70 17.01 -7.31
C HIS A 153 2.68 16.02 -6.75
N ASN A 154 2.78 14.72 -7.06
CA ASN A 154 1.72 13.75 -6.77
C ASN A 154 2.08 12.66 -5.76
N MET A 155 3.23 12.75 -5.09
CA MET A 155 3.71 11.71 -4.17
C MET A 155 2.63 11.29 -3.16
N ASP A 156 2.06 12.27 -2.44
CA ASP A 156 1.06 12.01 -1.39
C ASP A 156 -0.21 11.37 -1.98
N PHE A 157 -0.68 11.88 -3.12
CA PHE A 157 -1.86 11.36 -3.80
C PHE A 157 -1.69 9.92 -4.30
N VAL A 158 -0.59 9.64 -4.98
CA VAL A 158 -0.32 8.30 -5.53
C VAL A 158 -0.12 7.30 -4.39
N THR A 159 0.65 7.68 -3.35
CA THR A 159 0.88 6.81 -2.20
C THR A 159 -0.41 6.52 -1.45
N TYR A 160 -1.21 7.55 -1.14
CA TYR A 160 -2.49 7.36 -0.48
C TYR A 160 -3.38 6.38 -1.25
N ASN A 161 -3.56 6.61 -2.55
CA ASN A 161 -4.42 5.75 -3.35
C ASN A 161 -3.87 4.32 -3.45
N ALA A 162 -2.56 4.14 -3.63
CA ALA A 162 -1.98 2.81 -3.67
C ALA A 162 -2.28 2.01 -2.40
N PHE A 163 -2.05 2.59 -1.23
CA PHE A 163 -2.35 1.91 0.04
C PHE A 163 -3.85 1.75 0.27
N ASN A 164 -4.65 2.76 -0.07
CA ASN A 164 -6.10 2.71 0.07
C ASN A 164 -6.72 1.60 -0.78
N TYR A 165 -6.39 1.54 -2.07
CA TYR A 165 -6.93 0.49 -2.94
C TYR A 165 -6.42 -0.91 -2.57
N ALA A 166 -5.21 -1.03 -2.05
CA ALA A 166 -4.69 -2.32 -1.59
C ALA A 166 -5.47 -2.87 -0.39
N ILE A 167 -5.84 -2.01 0.59
CA ILE A 167 -6.47 -2.45 1.85
C ILE A 167 -8.00 -2.51 1.79
N GLN A 168 -8.67 -1.73 0.91
CA GLN A 168 -10.13 -1.77 0.80
C GLN A 168 -10.63 -3.11 0.26
N SER A 169 -11.71 -3.60 0.87
CA SER A 169 -12.33 -4.88 0.51
C SER A 169 -13.01 -4.81 -0.89
N PRO A 170 -12.83 -5.83 -1.73
CA PRO A 170 -11.87 -6.92 -1.59
C PRO A 170 -10.43 -6.41 -1.69
N GLN A 171 -9.55 -6.82 -0.76
CA GLN A 171 -8.15 -6.43 -0.79
C GLN A 171 -7.46 -6.89 -2.08
N GLY A 172 -6.29 -6.34 -2.38
CA GLY A 172 -5.55 -6.73 -3.59
C GLY A 172 -4.27 -5.93 -3.79
N VAL A 173 -3.83 -5.87 -5.03
CA VAL A 173 -2.55 -5.27 -5.39
C VAL A 173 -2.73 -3.86 -5.93
N SER A 174 -1.82 -2.97 -5.55
CA SER A 174 -1.64 -1.65 -6.15
C SER A 174 -0.20 -1.47 -6.61
N TYR A 175 0.01 -0.55 -7.55
CA TYR A 175 1.28 -0.32 -8.19
C TYR A 175 1.67 1.16 -8.17
N ILE A 176 2.93 1.42 -7.82
CA ILE A 176 3.58 2.73 -7.90
C ILE A 176 4.76 2.62 -8.85
N ASP A 177 4.70 3.37 -9.93
CA ASP A 177 5.78 3.54 -10.87
C ASP A 177 6.70 4.66 -10.37
N PHE A 178 7.99 4.34 -10.15
CA PHE A 178 8.94 5.27 -9.55
C PHE A 178 10.06 5.63 -10.54
N PRO A 179 9.95 6.77 -11.25
CA PRO A 179 10.91 7.19 -12.24
C PRO A 179 12.32 7.42 -11.71
N GLY A 180 13.32 7.08 -12.52
CA GLY A 180 14.73 7.18 -12.18
C GLY A 180 15.19 8.60 -11.85
N ASP A 181 14.69 9.60 -12.58
CA ASP A 181 14.97 11.02 -12.31
C ASP A 181 14.54 11.48 -10.91
N LEU A 182 13.49 10.91 -10.35
CA LEU A 182 13.06 11.20 -8.97
C LEU A 182 13.91 10.47 -7.93
N ILE A 183 14.57 9.39 -8.31
CA ILE A 183 15.40 8.59 -7.42
C ILE A 183 16.83 9.14 -7.37
N GLU A 184 17.44 9.43 -8.54
CA GLU A 184 18.87 9.71 -8.68
C GLU A 184 19.21 11.19 -8.84
N SER A 185 18.29 12.01 -9.35
CA SER A 185 18.57 13.41 -9.73
C SER A 185 18.90 14.35 -8.58
N GLY A 186 18.81 13.90 -7.34
CA GLY A 186 19.00 14.75 -6.17
C GLY A 186 17.98 15.88 -6.05
N VAL A 187 16.84 15.78 -6.74
CA VAL A 187 15.74 16.73 -6.60
C VAL A 187 15.35 16.85 -5.14
N LYS A 188 15.53 18.05 -4.61
CA LYS A 188 15.24 18.33 -3.21
C LYS A 188 13.81 18.81 -3.05
N VAL A 189 13.15 18.24 -2.07
CA VAL A 189 11.79 18.59 -1.69
C VAL A 189 11.73 18.89 -0.19
N ASN A 190 10.69 19.58 0.22
CA ASN A 190 10.44 19.81 1.64
C ASN A 190 10.36 18.50 2.41
N SER A 191 11.13 18.38 3.48
CA SER A 191 11.23 17.18 4.32
C SER A 191 9.98 16.87 5.14
N THR A 192 9.08 17.84 5.30
CA THR A 192 7.92 17.71 6.16
C THR A 192 6.92 16.70 5.61
N ILE A 193 6.59 15.71 6.40
CA ILE A 193 5.41 14.87 6.21
C ILE A 193 4.27 15.53 6.97
N SER A 194 3.15 15.78 6.30
CA SER A 194 1.99 16.40 6.94
C SER A 194 1.53 15.55 8.14
N PRO A 195 1.29 16.16 9.32
CA PRO A 195 0.76 15.44 10.47
C PRO A 195 -0.64 14.83 10.23
N GLN A 196 -1.30 15.24 9.15
CA GLN A 196 -2.61 14.74 8.74
C GLN A 196 -2.53 13.47 7.91
N ILE A 197 -1.34 13.12 7.40
CA ILE A 197 -1.13 11.89 6.67
C ILE A 197 -1.27 10.71 7.62
N ARG A 198 -2.21 9.85 7.31
CA ARG A 198 -2.50 8.64 8.06
C ARG A 198 -2.67 7.46 7.09
N PRO A 199 -2.23 6.26 7.49
CA PRO A 199 -2.52 5.05 6.72
C PRO A 199 -4.03 4.91 6.52
N PRO A 200 -4.51 4.63 5.31
CA PRO A 200 -5.92 4.38 5.08
C PRO A 200 -6.36 3.14 5.87
N GLN A 201 -7.58 3.22 6.39
CA GLN A 201 -8.19 2.12 7.13
C GLN A 201 -9.25 1.44 6.27
N PRO A 202 -9.47 0.14 6.44
CA PRO A 202 -10.56 -0.56 5.76
C PRO A 202 -11.90 0.08 6.11
N ILE A 203 -12.70 0.37 5.10
CA ILE A 203 -14.08 0.82 5.29
C ILE A 203 -14.89 -0.36 5.82
N LYS A 204 -15.48 -0.19 7.00
CA LYS A 204 -16.41 -1.15 7.56
C LYS A 204 -17.80 -0.84 7.05
N SER A 205 -18.34 -1.71 6.18
CA SER A 205 -19.75 -1.64 5.81
C SER A 205 -20.61 -2.12 6.97
N CYS A 206 -21.69 -1.39 7.26
CA CYS A 206 -22.68 -1.82 8.23
C CYS A 206 -23.85 -2.48 7.46
N PRO A 207 -24.22 -3.72 7.78
CA PRO A 207 -25.39 -4.34 7.14
C PRO A 207 -26.67 -3.61 7.56
N ASN A 208 -27.72 -3.71 6.74
CA ASN A 208 -29.02 -3.16 7.11
C ASN A 208 -29.56 -3.89 8.35
N PRO A 209 -29.83 -3.20 9.47
CA PRO A 209 -30.28 -3.82 10.72
C PRO A 209 -31.54 -4.68 10.54
N GLN A 210 -32.50 -4.23 9.74
CA GLN A 210 -33.75 -4.97 9.50
C GLN A 210 -33.49 -6.31 8.82
N ILE A 211 -32.53 -6.38 7.88
CA ILE A 211 -32.15 -7.64 7.22
C ILE A 211 -31.44 -8.55 8.22
N VAL A 212 -30.59 -7.99 9.08
CA VAL A 212 -29.93 -8.76 10.15
C VAL A 212 -30.96 -9.38 11.09
N ASP A 213 -31.95 -8.61 11.51
CA ASP A 213 -33.04 -9.09 12.39
C ASP A 213 -33.88 -10.18 11.70
N GLN A 214 -34.22 -10.02 10.42
CA GLN A 214 -34.94 -11.04 9.65
C GLN A 214 -34.14 -12.35 9.56
N VAL A 215 -32.84 -12.29 9.27
CA VAL A 215 -31.98 -13.48 9.22
C VAL A 215 -31.84 -14.12 10.60
N ALA A 216 -31.67 -13.32 11.64
CA ALA A 216 -31.61 -13.81 13.01
C ALA A 216 -32.94 -14.55 13.42
N GLN A 217 -34.08 -13.99 13.06
CA GLN A 217 -35.40 -14.62 13.31
C GLN A 217 -35.52 -15.94 12.56
N LEU A 218 -35.18 -16.01 11.28
CA LEU A 218 -35.22 -17.25 10.50
C LEU A 218 -34.36 -18.36 11.11
N ILE A 219 -33.17 -18.00 11.62
CA ILE A 219 -32.28 -18.96 12.29
C ILE A 219 -32.91 -19.44 13.61
N THR A 220 -33.42 -18.53 14.43
CA THR A 220 -34.02 -18.85 15.71
C THR A 220 -35.24 -19.73 15.53
N ASP A 221 -36.18 -19.38 14.66
CA ASP A 221 -37.38 -20.16 14.37
C ASP A 221 -37.03 -21.55 13.82
N GLY A 222 -36.04 -21.65 12.95
CA GLY A 222 -35.59 -22.94 12.42
C GLY A 222 -34.98 -23.86 13.47
N VAL A 223 -34.25 -23.34 14.44
CA VAL A 223 -33.66 -24.08 15.56
C VAL A 223 -34.73 -24.49 16.55
N ASP A 224 -35.58 -23.54 16.98
CA ASP A 224 -36.58 -23.78 18.03
C ASP A 224 -37.67 -24.80 17.60
N THR A 225 -38.08 -24.73 16.33
CA THR A 225 -39.10 -25.63 15.80
C THR A 225 -38.54 -26.97 15.33
N LYS A 226 -37.23 -27.12 15.21
CA LYS A 226 -36.54 -28.26 14.55
C LYS A 226 -37.13 -28.59 13.16
N SER A 227 -37.74 -27.58 12.54
CA SER A 227 -38.45 -27.74 11.27
C SER A 227 -37.58 -27.57 10.04
N GLN A 228 -36.36 -27.01 10.22
CA GLN A 228 -35.45 -26.72 9.13
C GLN A 228 -33.99 -27.08 9.48
N ASN A 229 -33.31 -27.70 8.52
CA ASN A 229 -31.87 -27.88 8.59
C ASN A 229 -31.18 -26.62 8.08
N ILE A 230 -30.43 -25.93 8.93
CA ILE A 230 -29.71 -24.73 8.57
C ILE A 230 -28.29 -25.13 8.17
N LEU A 231 -27.91 -24.82 6.93
CA LEU A 231 -26.55 -24.97 6.44
C LEU A 231 -25.85 -23.61 6.35
N ILE A 232 -24.75 -23.46 7.07
CA ILE A 232 -23.92 -22.25 7.00
C ILE A 232 -22.67 -22.55 6.15
N VAL A 233 -22.53 -21.84 5.03
CA VAL A 233 -21.37 -21.96 4.17
C VAL A 233 -20.41 -20.81 4.47
N ILE A 234 -19.18 -21.15 4.91
CA ILE A 234 -18.15 -20.22 5.31
C ILE A 234 -17.08 -20.17 4.24
N GLY A 235 -16.87 -18.99 3.64
CA GLY A 235 -15.87 -18.76 2.64
C GLY A 235 -14.62 -18.06 3.19
N LYS A 236 -13.64 -17.83 2.30
CA LYS A 236 -12.34 -17.20 2.61
C LYS A 236 -12.47 -15.80 3.21
N GLY A 237 -13.50 -15.04 2.85
CA GLY A 237 -13.75 -13.70 3.42
C GLY A 237 -14.02 -13.69 4.93
N CYS A 238 -14.28 -14.85 5.54
CA CYS A 238 -14.56 -14.97 6.97
C CYS A 238 -13.32 -15.26 7.83
N VAL A 239 -12.14 -15.38 7.24
CA VAL A 239 -10.90 -15.77 7.95
C VAL A 239 -10.61 -14.90 9.18
N HIS A 240 -10.82 -13.58 9.07
CA HIS A 240 -10.59 -12.65 10.18
C HIS A 240 -11.75 -12.58 11.19
N HIS A 241 -12.79 -13.39 11.01
CA HIS A 241 -13.98 -13.46 11.86
C HIS A 241 -14.18 -14.85 12.47
N ALA A 242 -13.14 -15.69 12.47
CA ALA A 242 -13.23 -17.09 12.91
C ALA A 242 -13.77 -17.25 14.34
N ASP A 243 -13.34 -16.39 15.27
CA ASP A 243 -13.79 -16.47 16.66
C ASP A 243 -15.25 -16.06 16.82
N SER A 244 -15.73 -15.05 16.10
CA SER A 244 -17.14 -14.68 16.08
C SER A 244 -18.01 -15.80 15.51
N ILE A 245 -17.53 -16.46 14.47
CA ILE A 245 -18.22 -17.61 13.84
C ILE A 245 -18.29 -18.79 14.82
N LYS A 246 -17.18 -19.12 15.49
CA LYS A 246 -17.16 -20.17 16.52
C LYS A 246 -18.14 -19.88 17.64
N THR A 247 -18.16 -18.63 18.15
CA THR A 247 -19.11 -18.21 19.18
C THR A 247 -20.54 -18.37 18.72
N PHE A 248 -20.84 -17.99 17.49
CA PHE A 248 -22.16 -18.14 16.89
C PHE A 248 -22.56 -19.64 16.80
N ILE A 249 -21.71 -20.50 16.26
CA ILE A 249 -21.97 -21.93 16.13
C ILE A 249 -22.22 -22.56 17.50
N ASN A 250 -21.39 -22.27 18.50
CA ASN A 250 -21.51 -22.82 19.83
C ASN A 250 -22.79 -22.37 20.57
N LYS A 251 -23.38 -21.26 20.14
CA LYS A 251 -24.64 -20.77 20.73
C LYS A 251 -25.86 -21.55 20.24
N TYR A 252 -25.81 -22.13 19.06
CA TYR A 252 -26.95 -22.80 18.39
C TYR A 252 -26.73 -24.29 18.17
N ASN A 253 -25.66 -24.87 18.73
CA ASN A 253 -25.47 -26.31 18.91
C ASN A 253 -26.01 -26.71 20.28
#